data_e1116d29a50ffe4e82b18a93be96ad63
#
_entry.id   e1116d29a50ffe4e82b18a93be96ad63
#
_cell.length_a   1.000
_cell.length_b   1.000
_cell.length_c   1.000
_cell.angle_alpha   90.00
_cell.angle_beta   90.00
_cell.angle_gamma   90.00
#
_symmetry.space_group_name_H-M   'P 1'
#
loop_
_entity.id
_entity.type
_entity.pdbx_description
1 polymer ?
#
loop_
_entity_poly.entity_id
_entity_poly.type
_entity_poly.pdbx_seq_one_letter_code
_entity_poly.pdbx_strand_id
1 'polypeptide(L)'
;MLTRFELMVILRNQVSDRKVVRRALAVEATLEEWAAERGADVATWAMAGLGANIDAELLQAGDAGRRGEVAEELLRTEGASAEIAAAARQRLAENVDDMPVLAAAVAAAEAIVGEIHAALSLGDTLEGLEAFAIAHRLGRLASKRGDEAAIRTLALLERVGLPPERAASLALAGMRRIREDLRL
;
A
#
# COMPACT_ATOMS: atom_id res chain seq x y z
N MET A 1 -5.27 -22.52 3.15
CA MET A 1 -4.51 -21.24 3.26
C MET A 1 -4.75 -20.51 1.96
N LEU A 2 -5.22 -19.27 2.02
CA LEU A 2 -5.52 -18.42 0.85
C LEU A 2 -4.26 -18.20 0.00
N THR A 3 -4.36 -18.46 -1.30
CA THR A 3 -3.27 -18.20 -2.25
C THR A 3 -3.41 -16.81 -2.87
N ARG A 4 -2.31 -16.27 -3.44
CA ARG A 4 -2.33 -14.99 -4.19
C ARG A 4 -3.36 -15.01 -5.32
N PHE A 5 -3.48 -16.14 -6.04
CA PHE A 5 -4.42 -16.27 -7.15
C PHE A 5 -5.88 -16.16 -6.65
N GLU A 6 -6.22 -16.89 -5.58
CA GLU A 6 -7.55 -16.82 -4.97
C GLU A 6 -7.86 -15.41 -4.47
N LEU A 7 -6.91 -14.76 -3.77
CA LEU A 7 -7.08 -13.39 -3.31
C LEU A 7 -7.32 -12.41 -4.47
N MET A 8 -6.62 -12.57 -5.59
CA MET A 8 -6.84 -11.75 -6.78
C MET A 8 -8.25 -11.98 -7.38
N VAL A 9 -8.73 -13.22 -7.39
CA VAL A 9 -10.10 -13.53 -7.84
C VAL A 9 -11.12 -12.86 -6.93
N ILE A 10 -10.93 -12.95 -5.61
CA ILE A 10 -11.82 -12.33 -4.63
C ILE A 10 -11.80 -10.79 -4.80
N LEU A 11 -10.61 -10.19 -4.89
CA LEU A 11 -10.46 -8.75 -5.11
C LEU A 11 -11.25 -8.29 -6.35
N ARG A 12 -11.12 -8.99 -7.47
CA ARG A 12 -11.82 -8.65 -8.72
C ARG A 12 -13.34 -8.87 -8.65
N ASN A 13 -13.81 -9.76 -7.80
CA ASN A 13 -15.23 -9.97 -7.57
C ASN A 13 -15.84 -8.91 -6.65
N GLN A 14 -15.04 -8.38 -5.69
CA GLN A 14 -15.48 -7.37 -4.74
C GLN A 14 -15.29 -5.94 -5.24
N VAL A 15 -14.36 -5.72 -6.17
CA VAL A 15 -13.96 -4.39 -6.64
C VAL A 15 -14.05 -4.33 -8.17
N SER A 16 -15.01 -3.56 -8.66
CA SER A 16 -15.25 -3.33 -10.09
C SER A 16 -14.37 -2.21 -10.66
N ASP A 17 -13.98 -1.22 -9.83
CA ASP A 17 -13.12 -0.12 -10.25
C ASP A 17 -11.69 -0.61 -10.50
N ARG A 18 -11.34 -0.61 -11.78
CA ARG A 18 -9.98 -0.99 -12.25
C ARG A 18 -8.87 -0.14 -11.65
N LYS A 19 -9.15 1.09 -11.23
CA LYS A 19 -8.12 1.96 -10.60
C LYS A 19 -7.76 1.43 -9.21
N VAL A 20 -8.77 0.98 -8.46
CA VAL A 20 -8.54 0.36 -7.13
C VAL A 20 -7.76 -0.94 -7.28
N VAL A 21 -8.13 -1.80 -8.25
CA VAL A 21 -7.40 -3.05 -8.52
C VAL A 21 -5.93 -2.77 -8.92
N ARG A 22 -5.69 -1.81 -9.81
CA ARG A 22 -4.32 -1.43 -10.20
C ARG A 22 -3.52 -0.88 -9.03
N ARG A 23 -4.16 -0.07 -8.17
CA ARG A 23 -3.50 0.44 -6.97
C ARG A 23 -3.13 -0.71 -6.02
N ALA A 24 -4.00 -1.69 -5.83
CA ALA A 24 -3.70 -2.87 -5.02
C ALA A 24 -2.50 -3.65 -5.58
N LEU A 25 -2.42 -3.84 -6.91
CA LEU A 25 -1.26 -4.45 -7.58
C LEU A 25 0.03 -3.64 -7.39
N ALA A 26 -0.05 -2.31 -7.46
CA ALA A 26 1.11 -1.44 -7.24
C ALA A 26 1.60 -1.52 -5.78
N VAL A 27 0.69 -1.58 -4.81
CA VAL A 27 1.02 -1.76 -3.39
C VAL A 27 1.61 -3.15 -3.14
N GLU A 28 1.03 -4.20 -3.73
CA GLU A 28 1.57 -5.57 -3.69
C GLU A 28 3.02 -5.58 -4.16
N ALA A 29 3.30 -5.09 -5.38
CA ALA A 29 4.63 -5.07 -5.96
C ALA A 29 5.63 -4.23 -5.14
N THR A 30 5.19 -3.14 -4.54
CA THR A 30 5.99 -2.33 -3.62
C THR A 30 6.38 -3.13 -2.38
N LEU A 31 5.43 -3.84 -1.80
CA LEU A 31 5.66 -4.61 -0.58
C LEU A 31 6.51 -5.87 -0.81
N GLU A 32 6.47 -6.46 -2.01
CA GLU A 32 7.42 -7.52 -2.39
C GLU A 32 8.88 -7.03 -2.31
N GLU A 33 9.17 -5.87 -2.90
CA GLU A 33 10.50 -5.27 -2.88
C GLU A 33 10.92 -4.85 -1.45
N TRP A 34 10.00 -4.27 -0.67
CA TRP A 34 10.29 -3.86 0.70
C TRP A 34 10.52 -5.06 1.62
N ALA A 35 9.73 -6.13 1.48
CA ALA A 35 9.91 -7.35 2.24
C ALA A 35 11.27 -8.00 1.96
N ALA A 36 11.65 -8.10 0.69
CA ALA A 36 12.96 -8.62 0.28
C ALA A 36 14.11 -7.79 0.88
N GLU A 37 14.02 -6.47 0.83
CA GLU A 37 15.02 -5.56 1.42
C GLU A 37 15.14 -5.72 2.94
N ARG A 38 14.00 -5.98 3.61
CA ARG A 38 13.93 -6.11 5.06
C ARG A 38 14.19 -7.54 5.57
N GLY A 39 14.34 -8.51 4.67
CA GLY A 39 14.42 -9.92 5.04
C GLY A 39 13.14 -10.46 5.67
N ALA A 40 11.99 -9.86 5.35
CA ALA A 40 10.67 -10.27 5.81
C ALA A 40 10.06 -11.31 4.87
N ASP A 41 8.94 -11.93 5.26
CA ASP A 41 8.23 -12.87 4.41
C ASP A 41 7.53 -12.16 3.25
N VAL A 42 8.10 -12.31 2.05
CA VAL A 42 7.65 -11.62 0.83
C VAL A 42 6.20 -11.95 0.49
N ALA A 43 5.79 -13.22 0.64
CA ALA A 43 4.43 -13.64 0.30
C ALA A 43 3.40 -13.01 1.24
N THR A 44 3.67 -12.99 2.55
CA THR A 44 2.81 -12.36 3.55
C THR A 44 2.65 -10.85 3.29
N TRP A 45 3.75 -10.14 3.02
CA TRP A 45 3.72 -8.70 2.78
C TRP A 45 2.98 -8.36 1.48
N ALA A 46 3.25 -9.09 0.41
CA ALA A 46 2.57 -8.94 -0.88
C ALA A 46 1.05 -9.14 -0.75
N MET A 47 0.64 -10.23 -0.11
CA MET A 47 -0.78 -10.52 0.09
C MET A 47 -1.48 -9.50 0.98
N ALA A 48 -0.81 -8.97 2.01
CA ALA A 48 -1.35 -7.90 2.84
C ALA A 48 -1.61 -6.62 2.01
N GLY A 49 -0.71 -6.27 1.11
CA GLY A 49 -0.89 -5.13 0.19
C GLY A 49 -2.03 -5.33 -0.80
N LEU A 50 -2.08 -6.52 -1.41
CA LEU A 50 -3.12 -6.86 -2.38
C LEU A 50 -4.53 -6.84 -1.76
N GLY A 51 -4.68 -7.33 -0.52
CA GLY A 51 -5.95 -7.42 0.19
C GLY A 51 -6.37 -6.15 0.93
N ALA A 52 -5.48 -5.17 1.11
CA ALA A 52 -5.70 -4.03 2.00
C ALA A 52 -6.97 -3.20 1.70
N ASN A 53 -7.34 -3.07 0.43
CA ASN A 53 -8.49 -2.27 -0.02
C ASN A 53 -9.61 -3.12 -0.64
N ILE A 54 -9.74 -4.37 -0.25
CA ILE A 54 -10.75 -5.29 -0.78
C ILE A 54 -12.19 -4.84 -0.45
N ASP A 55 -12.35 -4.02 0.58
CA ASP A 55 -13.62 -3.42 1.03
C ASP A 55 -13.95 -2.07 0.38
N ALA A 56 -13.14 -1.60 -0.57
CA ALA A 56 -13.26 -0.23 -1.09
C ALA A 56 -14.65 0.11 -1.66
N GLU A 57 -15.32 -0.84 -2.32
CA GLU A 57 -16.66 -0.65 -2.88
C GLU A 57 -17.79 -1.08 -1.94
N LEU A 58 -17.52 -1.97 -1.00
CA LEU A 58 -18.51 -2.44 -0.03
C LEU A 58 -18.98 -1.33 0.92
N LEU A 59 -18.17 -0.28 1.06
CA LEU A 59 -18.39 0.84 1.99
C LEU A 59 -19.13 2.03 1.38
N GLN A 60 -19.49 1.99 0.08
CA GLN A 60 -20.13 3.12 -0.61
C GLN A 60 -21.55 3.44 -0.10
N ALA A 61 -22.18 2.55 0.64
CA ALA A 61 -23.58 2.68 1.07
C ALA A 61 -23.80 3.24 2.49
N GLY A 62 -22.79 3.83 3.14
CA GLY A 62 -22.97 4.50 4.44
C GLY A 62 -22.10 4.01 5.60
N ASP A 63 -21.28 2.98 5.39
CA ASP A 63 -20.45 2.35 6.44
C ASP A 63 -18.98 2.81 6.41
N ALA A 64 -18.71 4.06 6.03
CA ALA A 64 -17.32 4.57 5.94
C ALA A 64 -16.52 4.39 7.26
N GLY A 65 -17.21 4.38 8.41
CA GLY A 65 -16.58 4.13 9.71
C GLY A 65 -16.10 2.69 9.94
N ARG A 66 -16.53 1.75 9.11
CA ARG A 66 -16.12 0.32 9.21
C ARG A 66 -15.02 -0.08 8.23
N ARG A 67 -14.42 0.90 7.56
CA ARG A 67 -13.30 0.63 6.64
C ARG A 67 -12.19 -0.11 7.36
N GLY A 68 -11.65 -1.12 6.70
CA GLY A 68 -10.64 -2.01 7.26
C GLY A 68 -11.21 -3.14 8.14
N GLU A 69 -12.30 -2.92 8.89
CA GLU A 69 -12.99 -4.00 9.62
C GLU A 69 -13.61 -5.00 8.65
N VAL A 70 -14.31 -4.50 7.64
CA VAL A 70 -14.91 -5.33 6.59
C VAL A 70 -13.85 -6.08 5.80
N ALA A 71 -12.72 -5.42 5.48
CA ALA A 71 -11.60 -6.09 4.83
C ALA A 71 -11.00 -7.20 5.71
N GLU A 72 -10.79 -6.95 7.00
CA GLU A 72 -10.29 -7.95 7.95
C GLU A 72 -11.22 -9.16 8.03
N GLU A 73 -12.53 -8.92 8.19
CA GLU A 73 -13.54 -9.97 8.27
C GLU A 73 -13.61 -10.82 7.00
N LEU A 74 -13.63 -10.17 5.84
CA LEU A 74 -13.64 -10.85 4.55
C LEU A 74 -12.38 -11.70 4.36
N LEU A 75 -11.19 -11.12 4.59
CA LEU A 75 -9.92 -11.85 4.45
C LEU A 75 -9.84 -13.06 5.38
N ARG A 76 -10.33 -12.95 6.61
CA ARG A 76 -10.40 -14.09 7.54
C ARG A 76 -11.35 -15.17 7.05
N THR A 77 -12.52 -14.79 6.55
CA THR A 77 -13.52 -15.71 6.03
C THR A 77 -12.99 -16.50 4.83
N GLU A 78 -12.20 -15.83 3.99
CA GLU A 78 -11.58 -16.43 2.81
C GLU A 78 -10.28 -17.20 3.13
N GLY A 79 -9.89 -17.31 4.39
CA GLY A 79 -8.76 -18.14 4.84
C GLY A 79 -7.39 -17.49 4.78
N ALA A 80 -7.32 -16.15 4.76
CA ALA A 80 -6.06 -15.42 4.97
C ALA A 80 -5.52 -15.67 6.38
N SER A 81 -4.19 -15.54 6.54
CA SER A 81 -3.60 -15.59 7.87
C SER A 81 -4.11 -14.44 8.74
N ALA A 82 -4.10 -14.65 10.07
CA ALA A 82 -4.53 -13.62 11.01
C ALA A 82 -3.73 -12.31 10.87
N GLU A 83 -2.44 -12.41 10.53
CA GLU A 83 -1.54 -11.28 10.34
C GLU A 83 -1.93 -10.46 9.10
N ILE A 84 -2.18 -11.12 7.96
CA ILE A 84 -2.63 -10.47 6.71
C ILE A 84 -3.97 -9.78 6.93
N ALA A 85 -4.94 -10.47 7.52
CA ALA A 85 -6.26 -9.92 7.77
C ALA A 85 -6.21 -8.72 8.72
N ALA A 86 -5.47 -8.83 9.83
CA ALA A 86 -5.32 -7.75 10.80
C ALA A 86 -4.61 -6.52 10.20
N ALA A 87 -3.63 -6.71 9.30
CA ALA A 87 -2.94 -5.60 8.65
C ALA A 87 -3.91 -4.70 7.85
N ALA A 88 -4.94 -5.25 7.22
CA ALA A 88 -5.95 -4.49 6.48
C ALA A 88 -6.72 -3.50 7.36
N ARG A 89 -6.96 -3.83 8.64
CA ARG A 89 -7.58 -2.93 9.60
C ARG A 89 -6.56 -2.01 10.27
N GLN A 90 -5.48 -2.58 10.78
CA GLN A 90 -4.50 -1.89 11.61
C GLN A 90 -3.73 -0.80 10.86
N ARG A 91 -3.61 -0.89 9.51
CA ARG A 91 -3.02 0.17 8.69
C ARG A 91 -3.72 1.53 8.82
N LEU A 92 -4.96 1.54 9.31
CA LEU A 92 -5.77 2.74 9.53
C LEU A 92 -5.65 3.31 10.97
N ALA A 93 -4.90 2.66 11.87
CA ALA A 93 -4.70 3.13 13.23
C ALA A 93 -4.08 4.54 13.23
N GLU A 94 -4.55 5.40 14.13
CA GLU A 94 -4.06 6.79 14.23
C GLU A 94 -2.63 6.85 14.76
N ASN A 95 -2.35 6.07 15.81
CA ASN A 95 -1.02 6.03 16.43
C ASN A 95 -0.08 5.07 15.68
N VAL A 96 0.93 5.64 15.03
CA VAL A 96 1.93 4.88 14.26
C VAL A 96 2.81 4.01 15.17
N ASP A 97 3.11 4.46 16.38
CA ASP A 97 4.02 3.75 17.29
C ASP A 97 3.44 2.40 17.74
N ASP A 98 2.12 2.28 17.81
CA ASP A 98 1.42 1.05 18.22
C ASP A 98 1.16 0.11 17.02
N MET A 99 1.47 0.55 15.79
CA MET A 99 1.20 -0.28 14.61
C MET A 99 2.18 -1.46 14.50
N PRO A 100 1.70 -2.68 14.21
CA PRO A 100 2.56 -3.76 13.74
C PRO A 100 3.31 -3.34 12.47
N VAL A 101 4.55 -3.83 12.30
CA VAL A 101 5.41 -3.46 11.17
C VAL A 101 4.74 -3.73 9.83
N LEU A 102 4.05 -4.87 9.67
CA LEU A 102 3.31 -5.18 8.43
C LEU A 102 2.21 -4.15 8.13
N ALA A 103 1.43 -3.76 9.14
CA ALA A 103 0.38 -2.75 8.98
C ALA A 103 0.96 -1.37 8.62
N ALA A 104 2.06 -0.99 9.27
CA ALA A 104 2.79 0.24 8.94
C ALA A 104 3.36 0.20 7.51
N ALA A 105 3.87 -0.96 7.08
CA ALA A 105 4.37 -1.14 5.72
C ALA A 105 3.26 -0.99 4.68
N VAL A 106 2.09 -1.60 4.91
CA VAL A 106 0.92 -1.45 4.01
C VAL A 106 0.51 0.02 3.92
N ALA A 107 0.35 0.71 5.05
CA ALA A 107 -0.05 2.12 5.06
C ALA A 107 0.99 3.03 4.36
N ALA A 108 2.29 2.81 4.61
CA ALA A 108 3.36 3.56 3.96
C ALA A 108 3.43 3.28 2.46
N ALA A 109 3.27 2.02 2.03
CA ALA A 109 3.27 1.65 0.61
C ALA A 109 2.08 2.29 -0.13
N GLU A 110 0.89 2.31 0.48
CA GLU A 110 -0.28 3.02 -0.07
C GLU A 110 -0.01 4.51 -0.28
N ALA A 111 0.68 5.15 0.67
CA ALA A 111 1.03 6.56 0.58
C ALA A 111 2.08 6.82 -0.52
N ILE A 112 3.16 6.04 -0.59
CA ILE A 112 4.22 6.17 -1.61
C ILE A 112 3.64 5.91 -3.01
N VAL A 113 2.84 4.85 -3.19
CA VAL A 113 2.16 4.56 -4.45
C VAL A 113 1.22 5.72 -4.83
N GLY A 114 0.54 6.33 -3.85
CA GLY A 114 -0.27 7.52 -4.05
C GLY A 114 0.53 8.71 -4.59
N GLU A 115 1.72 8.99 -4.03
CA GLU A 115 2.61 10.05 -4.51
C GLU A 115 3.14 9.78 -5.93
N ILE A 116 3.49 8.53 -6.24
CA ILE A 116 3.89 8.13 -7.59
C ILE A 116 2.74 8.34 -8.57
N HIS A 117 1.52 7.90 -8.26
CA HIS A 117 0.36 8.11 -9.11
C HIS A 117 0.01 9.60 -9.30
N ALA A 118 0.21 10.42 -8.27
CA ALA A 118 0.02 11.87 -8.38
C ALA A 118 1.01 12.49 -9.38
N ALA A 119 2.29 12.08 -9.35
CA ALA A 119 3.29 12.54 -10.31
C ALA A 119 2.95 12.09 -11.74
N LEU A 120 2.57 10.82 -11.94
CA LEU A 120 2.12 10.31 -13.24
C LEU A 120 0.91 11.08 -13.78
N SER A 121 -0.02 11.48 -12.91
CA SER A 121 -1.19 12.26 -13.32
C SER A 121 -0.85 13.70 -13.73
N LEU A 122 0.32 14.20 -13.36
CA LEU A 122 0.85 15.51 -13.76
C LEU A 122 1.67 15.48 -15.06
N GLY A 123 1.80 14.30 -15.67
CA GLY A 123 2.48 14.12 -16.96
C GLY A 123 3.86 13.47 -16.86
N ASP A 124 4.32 13.09 -15.68
CA ASP A 124 5.53 12.29 -15.54
C ASP A 124 5.32 10.88 -16.13
N THR A 125 6.41 10.22 -16.47
CA THR A 125 6.39 8.80 -16.84
C THR A 125 6.99 7.95 -15.73
N LEU A 126 6.55 6.70 -15.62
CA LEU A 126 7.07 5.80 -14.58
C LEU A 126 8.58 5.57 -14.71
N GLU A 127 9.10 5.54 -15.94
CA GLU A 127 10.52 5.41 -16.24
C GLU A 127 11.32 6.66 -15.89
N GLY A 128 10.72 7.85 -16.05
CA GLY A 128 11.36 9.15 -15.78
C GLY A 128 11.31 9.57 -14.32
N LEU A 129 10.46 8.94 -13.49
CA LEU A 129 10.37 9.28 -12.08
C LEU A 129 11.61 8.84 -11.30
N GLU A 130 12.15 9.77 -10.51
CA GLU A 130 13.29 9.54 -9.63
C GLU A 130 12.84 9.40 -8.16
N ALA A 131 13.42 8.44 -7.46
CA ALA A 131 13.14 8.19 -6.04
C ALA A 131 13.39 9.43 -5.17
N PHE A 132 14.49 10.17 -5.46
CA PHE A 132 14.82 11.41 -4.80
C PHE A 132 13.69 12.46 -4.91
N ALA A 133 13.06 12.59 -6.07
CA ALA A 133 11.99 13.56 -6.29
C ALA A 133 10.77 13.25 -5.40
N ILE A 134 10.40 11.97 -5.27
CA ILE A 134 9.31 11.52 -4.38
C ILE A 134 9.66 11.80 -2.91
N ALA A 135 10.84 11.37 -2.46
CA ALA A 135 11.30 11.57 -1.08
C ALA A 135 11.42 13.04 -0.72
N HIS A 136 11.99 13.86 -1.61
CA HIS A 136 12.13 15.31 -1.41
C HIS A 136 10.76 16.01 -1.32
N ARG A 137 9.79 15.58 -2.17
CA ARG A 137 8.42 16.11 -2.12
C ARG A 137 7.78 15.82 -0.76
N LEU A 138 7.85 14.59 -0.26
CA LEU A 138 7.33 14.21 1.06
C LEU A 138 7.97 15.05 2.18
N GLY A 139 9.30 15.15 2.21
CA GLY A 139 10.02 15.94 3.20
C GLY A 139 9.64 17.42 3.17
N ARG A 140 9.43 18.00 1.98
CA ARG A 140 9.00 19.37 1.79
C ARG A 140 7.55 19.60 2.24
N LEU A 141 6.64 18.68 1.96
CA LEU A 141 5.25 18.76 2.41
C LEU A 141 5.19 18.71 3.93
N ALA A 142 5.88 17.77 4.55
CA ALA A 142 5.94 17.64 6.01
C ALA A 142 6.55 18.89 6.67
N SER A 143 7.74 19.35 6.22
CA SER A 143 8.50 20.40 6.91
C SER A 143 7.99 21.81 6.64
N LYS A 144 7.58 22.12 5.38
CA LYS A 144 7.20 23.50 5.00
C LYS A 144 5.71 23.78 5.06
N ARG A 145 4.87 22.75 4.95
CA ARG A 145 3.41 22.90 4.93
C ARG A 145 2.71 22.30 6.13
N GLY A 146 3.44 21.55 6.98
CA GLY A 146 2.82 20.82 8.10
C GLY A 146 1.79 19.81 7.63
N ASP A 147 1.99 19.21 6.43
CA ASP A 147 1.06 18.26 5.86
C ASP A 147 1.05 16.98 6.71
N GLU A 148 -0.07 16.73 7.38
CA GLU A 148 -0.23 15.62 8.31
C GLU A 148 -0.06 14.26 7.62
N ALA A 149 -0.50 14.13 6.38
CA ALA A 149 -0.36 12.89 5.62
C ALA A 149 1.11 12.61 5.28
N ALA A 150 1.88 13.66 4.91
CA ALA A 150 3.31 13.53 4.67
C ALA A 150 4.09 13.24 5.97
N ILE A 151 3.76 13.92 7.07
CA ILE A 151 4.36 13.67 8.39
C ILE A 151 4.10 12.22 8.79
N ARG A 152 2.85 11.76 8.70
CA ARG A 152 2.46 10.37 8.99
C ARG A 152 3.22 9.38 8.10
N THR A 153 3.34 9.65 6.80
CA THR A 153 4.07 8.77 5.88
C THR A 153 5.53 8.61 6.30
N LEU A 154 6.19 9.69 6.69
CA LEU A 154 7.58 9.63 7.17
C LEU A 154 7.70 8.81 8.46
N ALA A 155 6.79 8.98 9.42
CA ALA A 155 6.75 8.17 10.65
C ALA A 155 6.50 6.68 10.35
N LEU A 156 5.61 6.35 9.41
CA LEU A 156 5.38 4.98 8.97
C LEU A 156 6.64 4.36 8.34
N LEU A 157 7.36 5.10 7.49
CA LEU A 157 8.61 4.63 6.89
C LEU A 157 9.70 4.40 7.94
N GLU A 158 9.78 5.26 8.96
CA GLU A 158 10.66 5.06 10.11
C GLU A 158 10.30 3.78 10.87
N ARG A 159 9.01 3.55 11.13
CA ARG A 159 8.50 2.33 11.77
C ARG A 159 8.85 1.07 10.97
N VAL A 160 8.77 1.13 9.64
CA VAL A 160 9.20 0.05 8.73
C VAL A 160 10.71 -0.10 8.71
N GLY A 161 11.47 0.95 9.04
CA GLY A 161 12.93 0.99 8.97
C GLY A 161 13.46 1.15 7.54
N LEU A 162 12.74 1.91 6.70
CA LEU A 162 13.13 2.23 5.33
C LEU A 162 13.29 3.76 5.18
N PRO A 163 14.48 4.26 4.81
CA PRO A 163 14.64 5.66 4.44
C PRO A 163 13.71 6.05 3.27
N PRO A 164 13.13 7.26 3.25
CA PRO A 164 12.13 7.67 2.25
C PRO A 164 12.58 7.48 0.80
N GLU A 165 13.83 7.82 0.48
CA GLU A 165 14.39 7.64 -0.87
C GLU A 165 14.53 6.16 -1.24
N ARG A 166 14.98 5.32 -0.28
CA ARG A 166 15.08 3.88 -0.51
C ARG A 166 13.70 3.25 -0.71
N ALA A 167 12.73 3.64 0.11
CA ALA A 167 11.35 3.19 -0.03
C ALA A 167 10.76 3.55 -1.40
N ALA A 168 10.95 4.79 -1.84
CA ALA A 168 10.51 5.24 -3.16
C ALA A 168 11.22 4.50 -4.30
N SER A 169 12.53 4.26 -4.19
CA SER A 169 13.32 3.51 -5.18
C SER A 169 12.79 2.09 -5.36
N LEU A 170 12.53 1.39 -4.26
CA LEU A 170 11.98 0.03 -4.28
C LEU A 170 10.55 0.01 -4.83
N ALA A 171 9.71 0.99 -4.46
CA ALA A 171 8.35 1.10 -4.99
C ALA A 171 8.36 1.29 -6.52
N LEU A 172 9.21 2.19 -7.03
CA LEU A 172 9.38 2.39 -8.47
C LEU A 172 9.87 1.12 -9.16
N ALA A 173 10.81 0.38 -8.56
CA ALA A 173 11.30 -0.89 -9.10
C ALA A 173 10.17 -1.92 -9.23
N GLY A 174 9.37 -2.13 -8.17
CA GLY A 174 8.23 -3.03 -8.16
C GLY A 174 7.18 -2.63 -9.20
N MET A 175 6.79 -1.36 -9.27
CA MET A 175 5.81 -0.86 -10.22
C MET A 175 6.30 -0.99 -11.69
N ARG A 176 7.58 -0.71 -11.96
CA ARG A 176 8.17 -0.90 -13.31
C ARG A 176 8.14 -2.36 -13.75
N ARG A 177 8.37 -3.29 -12.84
CA ARG A 177 8.31 -4.74 -13.11
C ARG A 177 6.92 -5.19 -13.59
N ILE A 178 5.84 -4.57 -13.07
CA ILE A 178 4.45 -4.91 -13.39
C ILE A 178 3.75 -3.85 -14.25
N ARG A 179 4.48 -2.98 -14.94
CA ARG A 179 3.93 -1.82 -15.69
C ARG A 179 2.81 -2.19 -16.67
N GLU A 180 2.91 -3.36 -17.31
CA GLU A 180 1.89 -3.84 -18.24
C GLU A 180 0.55 -4.12 -17.55
N ASP A 181 0.58 -4.70 -16.35
CA ASP A 181 -0.61 -4.94 -15.53
C ASP A 181 -1.22 -3.64 -15.03
N LEU A 182 -0.38 -2.64 -14.75
CA LEU A 182 -0.81 -1.30 -14.33
C LEU A 182 -1.35 -0.47 -15.51
N ARG A 183 -1.01 -0.83 -16.76
CA ARG A 183 -1.32 -0.07 -17.97
C ARG A 183 -0.85 1.39 -17.90
N LEU A 184 0.38 1.57 -17.40
CA LEU A 184 1.08 2.84 -17.28
C LEU A 184 2.07 3.03 -18.44
#